data_bb7efed7c08619af40ac51af30189e4c
#
_entry.id   bb7efed7c08619af40ac51af30189e4c
#
_cell.length_a   1.000
_cell.length_b   1.000
_cell.length_c   1.000
_cell.angle_alpha   90.00
_cell.angle_beta   90.00
_cell.angle_gamma   90.00
#
_symmetry.space_group_name_H-M   'P 1'
#
loop_
_entity.id
_entity.type
_entity.pdbx_description
1 polymer ?
#
loop_
_entity_poly.entity_id
_entity_poly.type
_entity_poly.pdbx_seq_one_letter_code
_entity_poly.pdbx_strand_id
1 'polypeptide(L)'
;MTAAVMLAGCEKDIVRDEVADLDGNVTLRFAMTNRDAVTRAGMGDFFQKLNVMVFSEDGERMMENVVTQTRDDEDFGVLHLSLADGRYWVVAVGHSSKRSATIKSPEVVQFTASEGEKLTDTFCACELITVDGGTFDHTLTMFRAVAMVQFTLQDDDVPVNFSHFKMDYTGGSANFNPQTLVGITKSTQSETRTTNGIQIYQAFTFPYMSEAGTLKMTCTALDVDGQIIRKRVFEGVQVTRNRITTYSGPFFEDGDGEWTQTDFSFVIHADWDGEDFYNF
;
A
#
# COMPACT_ATOMS: atom_id res chain seq x y z
N MET A 1 -38.86 -48.65 -19.79
CA MET A 1 -37.89 -48.90 -18.69
C MET A 1 -36.71 -47.98 -18.91
N THR A 2 -36.68 -46.87 -18.19
CA THR A 2 -35.63 -45.84 -18.32
C THR A 2 -34.85 -45.86 -17.02
N ALA A 3 -33.61 -46.31 -17.10
CA ALA A 3 -32.73 -46.37 -15.94
C ALA A 3 -32.14 -44.99 -15.66
N ALA A 4 -32.46 -44.42 -14.52
CA ALA A 4 -31.81 -43.20 -14.00
C ALA A 4 -30.50 -43.57 -13.32
N VAL A 5 -29.38 -43.07 -13.86
CA VAL A 5 -28.07 -43.17 -13.21
C VAL A 5 -27.98 -42.00 -12.21
N MET A 6 -28.01 -42.33 -10.93
CA MET A 6 -27.66 -41.38 -9.87
C MET A 6 -26.14 -41.29 -9.77
N LEU A 7 -25.60 -40.13 -10.12
CA LEU A 7 -24.23 -39.74 -9.79
C LEU A 7 -24.22 -39.31 -8.32
N ALA A 8 -23.71 -40.18 -7.47
CA ALA A 8 -23.33 -39.80 -6.09
C ALA A 8 -22.09 -38.95 -6.15
N GLY A 9 -22.27 -37.63 -6.02
CA GLY A 9 -21.18 -36.71 -5.71
C GLY A 9 -20.72 -37.00 -4.27
N CYS A 10 -19.46 -37.45 -4.11
CA CYS A 10 -18.81 -37.40 -2.80
C CYS A 10 -18.56 -35.93 -2.44
N GLU A 11 -19.49 -35.33 -1.73
CA GLU A 11 -19.17 -34.20 -0.88
C GLU A 11 -18.23 -34.75 0.20
N LYS A 12 -16.98 -34.31 0.14
CA LYS A 12 -16.03 -34.52 1.21
C LYS A 12 -16.51 -33.62 2.35
N ASP A 13 -17.23 -34.19 3.31
CA ASP A 13 -17.50 -33.54 4.58
C ASP A 13 -16.15 -33.13 5.16
N ILE A 14 -15.88 -31.84 5.12
CA ILE A 14 -14.84 -31.24 5.94
C ILE A 14 -15.36 -31.41 7.36
N VAL A 15 -14.90 -32.47 8.02
CA VAL A 15 -15.07 -32.65 9.46
C VAL A 15 -14.47 -31.40 10.07
N ARG A 16 -15.33 -30.45 10.44
CA ARG A 16 -15.00 -29.45 11.43
C ARG A 16 -14.84 -30.26 12.71
N ASP A 17 -13.62 -30.65 13.01
CA ASP A 17 -13.26 -31.04 14.36
C ASP A 17 -13.76 -29.92 15.26
N GLU A 18 -14.45 -30.30 16.34
CA GLU A 18 -15.02 -29.42 17.34
C GLU A 18 -13.93 -28.38 17.70
N VAL A 19 -14.07 -27.19 17.11
CA VAL A 19 -13.34 -26.03 17.59
C VAL A 19 -13.90 -25.83 19.00
N ALA A 20 -13.17 -26.31 19.99
CA ALA A 20 -13.40 -25.93 21.36
C ALA A 20 -13.61 -24.43 21.36
N ASP A 21 -14.59 -23.97 22.09
CA ASP A 21 -15.00 -22.57 22.21
C ASP A 21 -13.81 -21.77 22.78
N LEU A 22 -12.82 -21.53 21.90
CA LEU A 22 -11.60 -20.79 22.19
C LEU A 22 -11.98 -19.33 22.05
N ASP A 23 -12.62 -18.77 23.09
CA ASP A 23 -13.05 -17.39 23.17
C ASP A 23 -11.81 -16.47 23.05
N GLY A 24 -11.36 -16.25 21.78
CA GLY A 24 -10.26 -15.36 21.44
C GLY A 24 -8.93 -15.68 22.13
N ASN A 25 -8.44 -16.92 22.03
CA ASN A 25 -7.18 -17.33 22.67
C ASN A 25 -5.91 -16.64 22.10
N VAL A 26 -6.01 -15.98 20.93
CA VAL A 26 -4.91 -15.27 20.29
C VAL A 26 -5.23 -13.78 20.23
N THR A 27 -4.35 -12.96 20.79
CA THR A 27 -4.39 -11.51 20.67
C THR A 27 -3.20 -11.04 19.84
N LEU A 28 -3.46 -10.46 18.67
CA LEU A 28 -2.44 -9.84 17.82
C LEU A 28 -2.51 -8.33 17.98
N ARG A 29 -1.37 -7.72 18.24
CA ARG A 29 -1.19 -6.26 18.30
C ARG A 29 -0.32 -5.84 17.14
N PHE A 30 -0.65 -4.72 16.52
CA PHE A 30 0.15 -4.16 15.45
C PHE A 30 0.80 -2.87 15.92
N ALA A 31 2.07 -2.70 15.57
CA ALA A 31 2.87 -1.59 16.04
C ALA A 31 3.72 -1.04 14.90
N MET A 32 3.90 0.28 14.87
CA MET A 32 4.75 0.94 13.90
C MET A 32 6.20 0.96 14.37
N THR A 33 7.16 0.77 13.43
CA THR A 33 8.56 1.12 13.73
C THR A 33 8.69 2.63 13.69
N ASN A 34 8.76 3.24 14.85
CA ASN A 34 9.29 4.59 14.96
C ASN A 34 10.47 4.57 15.95
N ARG A 35 11.49 5.40 15.73
CA ARG A 35 12.72 5.40 16.54
C ARG A 35 12.48 5.64 18.03
N ASP A 36 11.31 6.15 18.45
CA ASP A 36 11.14 6.67 19.81
C ASP A 36 9.97 6.11 20.63
N ALA A 37 9.18 5.23 20.21
CA ALA A 37 8.23 4.43 20.98
C ALA A 37 7.05 3.95 20.12
N VAL A 38 6.80 2.67 20.22
CA VAL A 38 5.60 2.05 19.67
C VAL A 38 4.42 2.41 20.56
N THR A 39 3.60 3.36 20.14
CA THR A 39 2.34 3.65 20.81
C THR A 39 1.16 3.40 19.87
N ARG A 40 0.12 2.74 20.39
CA ARG A 40 -1.15 2.52 19.69
C ARG A 40 -1.80 3.81 19.19
N ALA A 41 -1.58 4.91 19.88
CA ALA A 41 -2.19 6.21 19.58
C ALA A 41 -1.74 6.84 18.25
N GLY A 42 -0.60 6.37 17.68
CA GLY A 42 -0.03 6.93 16.46
C GLY A 42 -0.38 6.18 15.16
N MET A 43 -0.96 4.98 15.21
CA MET A 43 -1.19 4.20 14.00
C MET A 43 -2.21 4.84 13.05
N GLY A 44 -3.28 5.39 13.60
CA GLY A 44 -4.33 6.08 12.85
C GLY A 44 -3.84 7.38 12.16
N ASP A 45 -2.69 7.92 12.56
CA ASP A 45 -2.06 9.07 11.93
C ASP A 45 -1.38 8.69 10.62
N PHE A 46 -0.95 7.42 10.48
CA PHE A 46 -0.24 6.92 9.30
C PHE A 46 -1.17 6.31 8.26
N PHE A 47 -2.23 5.62 8.68
CA PHE A 47 -3.17 4.98 7.76
C PHE A 47 -4.57 4.83 8.38
N GLN A 48 -5.58 4.71 7.52
CA GLN A 48 -6.98 4.67 7.91
C GLN A 48 -7.58 3.26 7.97
N LYS A 49 -6.92 2.28 7.36
CA LYS A 49 -7.39 0.90 7.25
C LYS A 49 -6.27 -0.07 7.59
N LEU A 50 -6.61 -1.10 8.32
CA LEU A 50 -5.77 -2.26 8.58
C LEU A 50 -6.47 -3.51 8.04
N ASN A 51 -5.85 -4.18 7.08
CA ASN A 51 -6.31 -5.45 6.53
C ASN A 51 -5.44 -6.57 7.09
N VAL A 52 -6.05 -7.61 7.66
CA VAL A 52 -5.33 -8.75 8.24
C VAL A 52 -5.87 -10.06 7.68
N MET A 53 -4.97 -10.98 7.36
CA MET A 53 -5.26 -12.35 6.96
C MET A 53 -4.27 -13.29 7.64
N VAL A 54 -4.78 -14.43 8.07
CA VAL A 54 -3.99 -15.52 8.66
C VAL A 54 -4.01 -16.73 7.72
N PHE A 55 -2.85 -17.33 7.56
CA PHE A 55 -2.65 -18.56 6.78
C PHE A 55 -1.99 -19.64 7.65
N SER A 56 -2.22 -20.91 7.33
CA SER A 56 -1.43 -21.99 7.88
C SER A 56 0.06 -21.86 7.47
N GLU A 57 0.93 -22.62 8.08
CA GLU A 57 2.36 -22.67 7.68
C GLU A 57 2.53 -23.00 6.19
N ASP A 58 1.66 -23.85 5.63
CA ASP A 58 1.66 -24.25 4.22
C ASP A 58 0.99 -23.22 3.28
N GLY A 59 0.52 -22.10 3.82
CA GLY A 59 -0.07 -21.00 3.05
C GLY A 59 -1.56 -21.16 2.74
N GLU A 60 -2.28 -22.09 3.37
CA GLU A 60 -3.74 -22.17 3.27
C GLU A 60 -4.40 -21.10 4.15
N ARG A 61 -5.49 -20.52 3.65
CA ARG A 61 -6.23 -19.50 4.41
C ARG A 61 -6.91 -20.11 5.63
N MET A 62 -6.67 -19.52 6.81
CA MET A 62 -7.31 -19.89 8.07
C MET A 62 -8.59 -19.08 8.34
N MET A 63 -8.83 -18.03 7.56
CA MET A 63 -9.98 -17.14 7.67
C MET A 63 -10.71 -17.08 6.33
N GLU A 64 -12.03 -17.08 6.36
CA GLU A 64 -12.86 -16.99 5.15
C GLU A 64 -12.62 -15.67 4.41
N ASN A 65 -12.55 -14.57 5.15
CA ASN A 65 -12.38 -13.22 4.62
C ASN A 65 -11.25 -12.48 5.30
N VAL A 66 -10.68 -11.49 4.61
CA VAL A 66 -9.77 -10.52 5.19
C VAL A 66 -10.52 -9.72 6.27
N VAL A 67 -9.98 -9.66 7.48
CA VAL A 67 -10.47 -8.73 8.50
C VAL A 67 -10.00 -7.34 8.14
N THR A 68 -10.92 -6.40 8.10
CA THR A 68 -10.62 -4.99 7.86
C THR A 68 -11.05 -4.19 9.08
N GLN A 69 -10.11 -3.51 9.69
CA GLN A 69 -10.35 -2.49 10.71
C GLN A 69 -10.16 -1.11 10.09
N THR A 70 -10.88 -0.13 10.62
CA THR A 70 -10.72 1.28 10.29
C THR A 70 -10.22 2.05 11.52
N ARG A 71 -9.58 3.19 11.33
CA ARG A 71 -9.04 3.98 12.45
C ARG A 71 -10.11 4.43 13.46
N ASP A 72 -11.40 4.38 13.06
CA ASP A 72 -12.52 4.77 13.91
C ASP A 72 -13.02 3.60 14.78
N ASP A 73 -12.48 2.39 14.56
CA ASP A 73 -12.80 1.22 15.38
C ASP A 73 -12.07 1.32 16.74
N GLU A 74 -12.78 1.00 17.83
CA GLU A 74 -12.26 1.12 19.21
C GLU A 74 -10.97 0.29 19.42
N ASP A 75 -10.92 -0.89 18.79
CA ASP A 75 -9.79 -1.82 18.88
C ASP A 75 -8.84 -1.71 17.67
N PHE A 76 -8.78 -0.55 16.99
CA PHE A 76 -7.88 -0.38 15.86
C PHE A 76 -6.44 -0.77 16.19
N GLY A 77 -5.89 -1.74 15.44
CA GLY A 77 -4.56 -2.30 15.69
C GLY A 77 -4.51 -3.42 16.72
N VAL A 78 -5.65 -3.96 17.14
CA VAL A 78 -5.72 -5.19 17.92
C VAL A 78 -6.72 -6.14 17.28
N LEU A 79 -6.33 -7.39 17.16
CA LEU A 79 -7.18 -8.43 16.61
C LEU A 79 -7.21 -9.62 17.56
N HIS A 80 -8.43 -10.07 17.91
CA HIS A 80 -8.66 -11.27 18.69
C HIS A 80 -9.10 -12.39 17.74
N LEU A 81 -8.44 -13.55 17.86
CA LEU A 81 -8.68 -14.71 17.02
C LEU A 81 -8.76 -15.96 17.88
N SER A 82 -9.43 -16.99 17.35
CA SER A 82 -9.41 -18.35 17.88
C SER A 82 -8.59 -19.23 16.93
N LEU A 83 -7.41 -19.64 17.34
CA LEU A 83 -6.52 -20.51 16.58
C LEU A 83 -6.13 -21.73 17.41
N ALA A 84 -6.11 -22.92 16.80
CA ALA A 84 -5.57 -24.11 17.42
C ALA A 84 -4.04 -24.01 17.55
N ASP A 85 -3.43 -24.93 18.31
CA ASP A 85 -1.98 -25.03 18.36
C ASP A 85 -1.43 -25.29 16.96
N GLY A 86 -0.39 -24.54 16.58
CA GLY A 86 0.18 -24.63 15.23
C GLY A 86 1.03 -23.42 14.85
N ARG A 87 1.48 -23.42 13.60
CA ARG A 87 2.26 -22.32 13.03
C ARG A 87 1.46 -21.61 11.95
N TYR A 88 1.44 -20.28 12.02
CA TYR A 88 0.59 -19.46 11.18
C TYR A 88 1.33 -18.24 10.64
N TRP A 89 1.21 -18.01 9.34
CA TRP A 89 1.58 -16.73 8.76
C TRP A 89 0.49 -15.69 9.05
N VAL A 90 0.89 -14.59 9.67
CA VAL A 90 0.04 -13.42 9.84
C VAL A 90 0.51 -12.35 8.87
N VAL A 91 -0.38 -11.89 8.00
CA VAL A 91 -0.11 -10.81 7.05
C VAL A 91 -1.04 -9.65 7.39
N ALA A 92 -0.46 -8.50 7.72
CA ALA A 92 -1.20 -7.27 8.02
C ALA A 92 -0.75 -6.14 7.10
N VAL A 93 -1.70 -5.38 6.55
CA VAL A 93 -1.45 -4.27 5.63
C VAL A 93 -2.20 -3.03 6.07
N GLY A 94 -1.46 -1.99 6.46
CA GLY A 94 -1.98 -0.67 6.82
C GLY A 94 -1.91 0.29 5.62
N HIS A 95 -3.03 0.96 5.26
CA HIS A 95 -3.09 1.90 4.13
C HIS A 95 -4.30 2.84 4.23
N SER A 96 -4.32 3.88 3.38
CA SER A 96 -5.46 4.82 3.27
C SER A 96 -6.15 4.78 1.90
N SER A 97 -5.84 3.79 1.05
CA SER A 97 -6.47 3.61 -0.26
C SER A 97 -7.98 3.39 -0.13
N LYS A 98 -8.75 3.83 -1.11
CA LYS A 98 -10.21 3.64 -1.12
C LYS A 98 -10.61 2.16 -1.06
N ARG A 99 -9.89 1.29 -1.77
CA ARG A 99 -10.09 -0.16 -1.73
C ARG A 99 -9.22 -0.83 -0.69
N SER A 100 -9.70 -1.94 -0.17
CA SER A 100 -8.91 -2.81 0.69
C SER A 100 -7.82 -3.51 -0.10
N ALA A 101 -6.69 -3.77 0.57
CA ALA A 101 -5.65 -4.62 0.02
C ALA A 101 -6.17 -6.06 -0.13
N THR A 102 -5.87 -6.70 -1.26
CA THR A 102 -6.15 -8.11 -1.46
C THR A 102 -4.96 -8.93 -1.02
N ILE A 103 -5.06 -9.57 0.13
CA ILE A 103 -4.03 -10.47 0.66
C ILE A 103 -4.30 -11.87 0.12
N LYS A 104 -3.50 -12.32 -0.85
CA LYS A 104 -3.71 -13.60 -1.56
C LYS A 104 -3.01 -14.77 -0.90
N SER A 105 -1.80 -14.54 -0.41
CA SER A 105 -0.96 -15.53 0.26
C SER A 105 0.08 -14.79 1.14
N PRO A 106 0.87 -15.50 1.94
CA PRO A 106 1.99 -14.89 2.67
C PRO A 106 3.06 -14.25 1.78
N GLU A 107 2.99 -14.45 0.48
CA GLU A 107 3.95 -13.93 -0.50
C GLU A 107 3.33 -12.89 -1.46
N VAL A 108 2.00 -12.71 -1.45
CA VAL A 108 1.32 -11.87 -2.44
C VAL A 108 0.25 -11.00 -1.81
N VAL A 109 0.52 -9.70 -1.80
CA VAL A 109 -0.48 -8.65 -1.55
C VAL A 109 -0.66 -7.82 -2.82
N GLN A 110 -1.90 -7.52 -3.18
CA GLN A 110 -2.25 -6.79 -4.38
C GLN A 110 -3.18 -5.62 -4.06
N PHE A 111 -2.86 -4.46 -4.62
CA PHE A 111 -3.79 -3.34 -4.75
C PHE A 111 -4.34 -3.34 -6.18
N THR A 112 -5.65 -3.43 -6.29
CA THR A 112 -6.30 -3.29 -7.59
C THR A 112 -6.39 -1.80 -7.90
N ALA A 113 -5.52 -1.31 -8.78
CA ALA A 113 -5.63 0.02 -9.32
C ALA A 113 -6.81 0.04 -10.29
N SER A 114 -7.85 0.81 -9.98
CA SER A 114 -8.81 1.29 -10.96
C SER A 114 -8.52 2.77 -11.21
N GLU A 115 -8.96 3.28 -12.34
CA GLU A 115 -8.79 4.68 -12.70
C GLU A 115 -9.25 5.60 -11.55
N GLY A 116 -8.38 6.48 -11.09
CA GLY A 116 -8.63 7.38 -9.96
C GLY A 116 -8.44 6.78 -8.55
N GLU A 117 -8.07 5.51 -8.42
CA GLU A 117 -7.70 4.92 -7.14
C GLU A 117 -6.18 4.85 -6.99
N LYS A 118 -5.68 5.46 -5.94
CA LYS A 118 -4.26 5.63 -5.69
C LYS A 118 -3.72 4.59 -4.70
N LEU A 119 -2.46 4.19 -4.90
CA LEU A 119 -1.63 3.73 -3.81
C LEU A 119 -1.44 4.88 -2.82
N THR A 120 -1.38 4.54 -1.54
CA THR A 120 -1.10 5.49 -0.47
C THR A 120 0.13 5.03 0.29
N ASP A 121 0.54 5.80 1.27
CA ASP A 121 1.50 5.29 2.24
C ASP A 121 1.01 3.95 2.77
N THR A 122 1.85 2.94 2.66
CA THR A 122 1.47 1.54 2.91
C THR A 122 2.51 0.87 3.80
N PHE A 123 2.01 0.24 4.85
CA PHE A 123 2.79 -0.48 5.84
C PHE A 123 2.39 -1.95 5.84
N CYS A 124 3.33 -2.82 6.18
CA CYS A 124 3.08 -4.25 6.20
C CYS A 124 3.84 -4.92 7.36
N ALA A 125 3.20 -5.90 7.99
CA ALA A 125 3.82 -6.92 8.79
C ALA A 125 3.52 -8.29 8.16
N CYS A 126 4.52 -9.16 8.11
CA CYS A 126 4.36 -10.55 7.71
C CYS A 126 5.27 -11.40 8.58
N GLU A 127 4.70 -12.24 9.42
CA GLU A 127 5.44 -13.03 10.41
C GLU A 127 4.84 -14.43 10.55
N LEU A 128 5.71 -15.43 10.71
CA LEU A 128 5.32 -16.78 11.05
C LEU A 128 5.30 -16.93 12.58
N ILE A 129 4.10 -16.96 13.16
CA ILE A 129 3.90 -17.12 14.60
C ILE A 129 3.70 -18.60 14.96
N THR A 130 3.98 -18.96 16.23
CA THR A 130 3.66 -20.27 16.78
C THR A 130 2.68 -20.10 17.93
N VAL A 131 1.50 -20.69 17.81
CA VAL A 131 0.51 -20.79 18.89
C VAL A 131 0.73 -22.13 19.58
N ASP A 132 1.00 -22.11 20.88
CA ASP A 132 1.38 -23.28 21.68
C ASP A 132 0.65 -23.22 23.03
N GLY A 133 -0.58 -23.70 23.04
CA GLY A 133 -1.44 -23.86 24.20
C GLY A 133 -1.76 -22.57 24.97
N GLY A 134 -2.99 -22.45 25.45
CA GLY A 134 -3.42 -21.35 26.29
C GLY A 134 -3.59 -20.02 25.55
N THR A 135 -3.38 -18.91 26.27
CA THR A 135 -3.52 -17.54 25.71
C THR A 135 -2.21 -17.09 25.08
N PHE A 136 -2.28 -16.64 23.83
CA PHE A 136 -1.16 -16.10 23.06
C PHE A 136 -1.36 -14.61 22.80
N ASP A 137 -0.44 -13.77 23.24
CA ASP A 137 -0.41 -12.33 22.97
C ASP A 137 0.89 -11.98 22.24
N HIS A 138 0.79 -11.40 21.06
CA HIS A 138 1.96 -11.11 20.22
C HIS A 138 1.84 -9.76 19.53
N THR A 139 2.96 -9.04 19.43
CA THR A 139 3.02 -7.76 18.76
C THR A 139 3.81 -7.87 17.45
N LEU A 140 3.12 -7.63 16.33
CA LEU A 140 3.74 -7.57 15.01
C LEU A 140 4.19 -6.15 14.69
N THR A 141 5.42 -6.02 14.21
CA THR A 141 5.98 -4.74 13.79
C THR A 141 5.68 -4.48 12.32
N MET A 142 5.08 -3.35 12.03
CA MET A 142 4.77 -2.93 10.66
C MET A 142 5.86 -2.03 10.09
N PHE A 143 6.29 -2.31 8.87
CA PHE A 143 7.31 -1.58 8.14
C PHE A 143 6.72 -0.94 6.90
N ARG A 144 7.18 0.27 6.54
CA ARG A 144 6.74 0.91 5.31
C ARG A 144 7.21 0.12 4.09
N ALA A 145 6.26 -0.21 3.22
CA ALA A 145 6.49 -1.05 2.04
C ALA A 145 6.69 -0.25 0.75
N VAL A 146 6.30 1.01 0.72
CA VAL A 146 6.34 1.87 -0.47
C VAL A 146 7.54 2.81 -0.51
N ALA A 147 7.84 3.29 -1.71
CA ALA A 147 8.60 4.50 -1.98
C ALA A 147 7.62 5.61 -2.39
N MET A 148 7.96 6.88 -2.14
CA MET A 148 7.21 8.04 -2.58
C MET A 148 8.03 8.88 -3.55
N VAL A 149 7.38 9.37 -4.62
CA VAL A 149 7.89 10.44 -5.47
C VAL A 149 7.03 11.67 -5.24
N GLN A 150 7.65 12.79 -4.96
CA GLN A 150 6.99 14.06 -4.74
C GLN A 150 7.42 15.07 -5.79
N PHE A 151 6.47 15.74 -6.43
CA PHE A 151 6.71 16.90 -7.29
C PHE A 151 6.27 18.16 -6.55
N THR A 152 7.19 19.12 -6.45
CA THR A 152 6.90 20.46 -5.90
C THR A 152 7.06 21.47 -7.04
N LEU A 153 5.95 22.01 -7.51
CA LEU A 153 5.95 23.01 -8.58
C LEU A 153 6.36 24.36 -8.00
N GLN A 154 7.32 25.03 -8.65
CA GLN A 154 7.91 26.29 -8.20
C GLN A 154 7.70 27.39 -9.25
N ASP A 155 6.57 27.34 -9.97
CA ASP A 155 6.22 28.34 -10.95
C ASP A 155 5.69 29.60 -10.25
N ASP A 156 6.18 30.78 -10.66
CA ASP A 156 5.67 32.06 -10.21
C ASP A 156 4.27 32.34 -10.82
N ASP A 157 4.06 31.92 -12.07
CA ASP A 157 2.81 32.06 -12.80
C ASP A 157 2.20 30.69 -13.12
N VAL A 158 1.26 30.26 -12.30
CA VAL A 158 0.48 29.04 -12.55
C VAL A 158 -0.73 29.38 -13.42
N PRO A 159 -0.99 28.65 -14.54
CA PRO A 159 -2.15 28.90 -15.39
C PRO A 159 -3.46 28.87 -14.60
N VAL A 160 -4.30 29.90 -14.77
CA VAL A 160 -5.56 30.07 -14.01
C VAL A 160 -6.57 28.94 -14.25
N ASN A 161 -6.47 28.23 -15.38
CA ASN A 161 -7.29 27.09 -15.73
C ASN A 161 -6.68 25.73 -15.29
N PHE A 162 -5.53 25.72 -14.63
CA PHE A 162 -4.93 24.49 -14.09
C PHE A 162 -5.81 23.93 -12.98
N SER A 163 -6.30 22.71 -13.17
CA SER A 163 -7.28 22.06 -12.30
C SER A 163 -6.82 20.72 -11.77
N HIS A 164 -6.08 19.94 -12.58
CA HIS A 164 -5.66 18.58 -12.22
C HIS A 164 -4.20 18.34 -12.61
N PHE A 165 -3.48 17.62 -11.73
CA PHE A 165 -2.15 17.10 -12.02
C PHE A 165 -2.20 15.60 -12.13
N LYS A 166 -1.91 15.08 -13.33
CA LYS A 166 -1.91 13.65 -13.62
C LYS A 166 -0.48 13.12 -13.68
N MET A 167 -0.23 12.01 -13.00
CA MET A 167 1.04 11.31 -12.96
C MET A 167 0.85 9.90 -13.50
N ASP A 168 1.36 9.62 -14.71
CA ASP A 168 1.43 8.28 -15.30
C ASP A 168 2.85 7.75 -15.13
N TYR A 169 3.02 6.56 -14.57
CA TYR A 169 4.36 6.01 -14.32
C TYR A 169 4.46 4.51 -14.52
N THR A 170 5.67 4.07 -14.94
CA THR A 170 6.03 2.68 -15.18
C THR A 170 7.35 2.36 -14.48
N GLY A 171 7.59 1.09 -14.20
CA GLY A 171 8.83 0.63 -13.55
C GLY A 171 8.66 0.18 -12.10
N GLY A 172 7.59 0.61 -11.45
CA GLY A 172 7.20 0.14 -10.13
C GLY A 172 6.18 -0.99 -10.16
N SER A 173 5.56 -1.27 -9.02
CA SER A 173 4.57 -2.33 -8.84
C SER A 173 3.38 -1.84 -8.01
N ALA A 174 2.19 -2.40 -8.29
CA ALA A 174 0.99 -2.26 -7.47
C ALA A 174 0.71 -3.49 -6.60
N ASN A 175 1.60 -4.49 -6.65
CA ASN A 175 1.58 -5.67 -5.79
C ASN A 175 2.98 -5.93 -5.24
N PHE A 176 3.04 -6.56 -4.08
CA PHE A 176 4.31 -6.83 -3.41
C PHE A 176 4.29 -8.14 -2.64
N ASN A 177 5.49 -8.65 -2.36
CA ASN A 177 5.68 -9.75 -1.44
C ASN A 177 5.77 -9.19 -0.02
N PRO A 178 4.84 -9.54 0.90
CA PRO A 178 4.82 -9.00 2.25
C PRO A 178 5.99 -9.45 3.13
N GLN A 179 6.65 -10.57 2.82
CA GLN A 179 7.83 -11.04 3.57
C GLN A 179 9.08 -10.23 3.24
N THR A 180 9.21 -9.75 2.00
CA THR A 180 10.39 -9.00 1.52
C THR A 180 10.11 -7.51 1.33
N LEU A 181 8.84 -7.11 1.31
CA LEU A 181 8.36 -5.76 0.99
C LEU A 181 8.76 -5.25 -0.40
N VAL A 182 8.98 -6.17 -1.33
CA VAL A 182 9.45 -5.89 -2.69
C VAL A 182 8.31 -6.10 -3.69
N GLY A 183 8.18 -5.20 -4.63
CA GLY A 183 7.21 -5.31 -5.73
C GLY A 183 7.50 -6.52 -6.62
N ILE A 184 6.46 -7.29 -6.97
CA ILE A 184 6.61 -8.58 -7.68
C ILE A 184 6.18 -8.55 -9.14
N THR A 185 5.44 -7.53 -9.58
CA THR A 185 5.01 -7.41 -10.97
C THR A 185 5.11 -5.97 -11.45
N LYS A 186 5.87 -5.70 -12.49
CA LYS A 186 5.88 -4.36 -13.11
C LYS A 186 4.47 -3.99 -13.57
N SER A 187 4.06 -2.78 -13.25
CA SER A 187 2.76 -2.24 -13.65
C SER A 187 2.89 -0.81 -14.15
N THR A 188 1.95 -0.43 -15.00
CA THR A 188 1.69 0.98 -15.31
C THR A 188 0.65 1.48 -14.32
N GLN A 189 0.90 2.65 -13.75
CA GLN A 189 0.01 3.28 -12.78
C GLN A 189 -0.31 4.69 -13.25
N SER A 190 -1.49 5.17 -12.90
CA SER A 190 -1.97 6.50 -13.23
C SER A 190 -2.66 7.10 -12.01
N GLU A 191 -2.30 8.32 -11.67
CA GLU A 191 -2.88 9.04 -10.56
C GLU A 191 -3.20 10.47 -10.96
N THR A 192 -4.38 10.95 -10.59
CA THR A 192 -4.81 12.30 -10.85
C THR A 192 -5.14 12.99 -9.53
N ARG A 193 -4.61 14.20 -9.33
CA ARG A 193 -4.84 15.05 -8.17
C ARG A 193 -5.52 16.35 -8.59
N THR A 194 -6.50 16.78 -7.82
CA THR A 194 -7.06 18.13 -7.95
C THR A 194 -6.11 19.14 -7.31
N THR A 195 -5.94 20.30 -7.93
CA THR A 195 -4.92 21.28 -7.51
C THR A 195 -5.48 22.21 -6.47
N ASN A 196 -6.33 22.30 -5.83
CA ASN A 196 -6.85 23.18 -4.75
C ASN A 196 -5.87 24.29 -4.28
N GLY A 197 -5.10 24.84 -5.19
CA GLY A 197 -4.04 25.82 -4.88
C GLY A 197 -2.75 25.20 -4.31
N ILE A 198 -2.65 23.89 -4.22
CA ILE A 198 -1.47 23.17 -3.75
C ILE A 198 -0.56 22.86 -4.92
N GLN A 199 0.74 23.06 -4.73
CA GLN A 199 1.78 22.80 -5.74
C GLN A 199 2.61 21.54 -5.42
N ILE A 200 2.14 20.68 -4.53
CA ILE A 200 2.82 19.45 -4.11
C ILE A 200 1.97 18.24 -4.51
N TYR A 201 2.57 17.33 -5.29
CA TYR A 201 1.89 16.14 -5.80
C TYR A 201 2.70 14.90 -5.50
N GLN A 202 2.07 13.88 -4.96
CA GLN A 202 2.72 12.66 -4.50
C GLN A 202 2.18 11.43 -5.22
N ALA A 203 3.08 10.50 -5.56
CA ALA A 203 2.80 9.18 -6.08
C ALA A 203 3.57 8.12 -5.28
N PHE A 204 2.94 6.97 -5.07
CA PHE A 204 3.50 5.86 -4.30
C PHE A 204 3.67 4.63 -5.19
N THR A 205 4.71 3.85 -4.92
CA THR A 205 4.94 2.58 -5.62
C THR A 205 5.69 1.61 -4.73
N PHE A 206 5.50 0.31 -4.99
CA PHE A 206 6.42 -0.71 -4.47
C PHE A 206 7.59 -0.82 -5.45
N PRO A 207 8.86 -0.60 -5.03
CA PRO A 207 10.01 -0.80 -5.91
C PRO A 207 10.05 -2.25 -6.41
N TYR A 208 10.28 -2.42 -7.73
CA TYR A 208 10.16 -3.72 -8.38
C TYR A 208 11.42 -4.57 -8.19
N MET A 209 11.22 -5.79 -7.68
CA MET A 209 12.23 -6.84 -7.48
C MET A 209 13.45 -6.46 -6.64
N SER A 210 13.46 -5.30 -6.00
CA SER A 210 14.52 -4.86 -5.09
C SER A 210 14.00 -3.73 -4.20
N GLU A 211 14.77 -3.32 -3.20
CA GLU A 211 14.43 -2.18 -2.34
C GLU A 211 14.57 -0.82 -3.05
N ALA A 212 15.27 -0.77 -4.18
CA ALA A 212 15.46 0.42 -4.98
C ALA A 212 15.24 0.12 -6.48
N GLY A 213 14.82 1.13 -7.23
CA GLY A 213 14.57 1.01 -8.66
C GLY A 213 14.41 2.37 -9.32
N THR A 214 13.98 2.35 -10.57
CA THR A 214 13.72 3.57 -11.34
C THR A 214 12.35 3.53 -12.00
N LEU A 215 11.72 4.70 -12.06
CA LEU A 215 10.48 4.91 -12.81
C LEU A 215 10.74 5.77 -14.04
N LYS A 216 9.90 5.57 -15.04
CA LYS A 216 9.62 6.57 -16.06
C LYS A 216 8.28 7.20 -15.71
N MET A 217 8.26 8.51 -15.52
CA MET A 217 7.06 9.25 -15.13
C MET A 217 6.69 10.28 -16.19
N THR A 218 5.41 10.37 -16.49
CA THR A 218 4.83 11.42 -17.32
C THR A 218 3.88 12.23 -16.44
N CYS A 219 4.24 13.47 -16.19
CA CYS A 219 3.43 14.43 -15.45
C CYS A 219 2.67 15.32 -16.44
N THR A 220 1.37 15.48 -16.21
CA THR A 220 0.49 16.25 -17.12
C THR A 220 -0.40 17.18 -16.30
N ALA A 221 -0.29 18.46 -16.56
CA ALA A 221 -1.22 19.46 -16.05
C ALA A 221 -2.44 19.51 -16.97
N LEU A 222 -3.63 19.43 -16.37
CA LEU A 222 -4.93 19.42 -17.08
C LEU A 222 -5.81 20.55 -16.58
N ASP A 223 -6.69 21.05 -17.46
CA ASP A 223 -7.77 21.92 -17.06
C ASP A 223 -8.99 21.14 -16.52
N VAL A 224 -10.07 21.85 -16.22
CA VAL A 224 -11.31 21.27 -15.68
C VAL A 224 -11.99 20.31 -16.67
N ASP A 225 -11.80 20.51 -17.97
CA ASP A 225 -12.34 19.69 -19.06
C ASP A 225 -11.40 18.53 -19.44
N GLY A 226 -10.27 18.38 -18.72
CA GLY A 226 -9.26 17.35 -18.97
C GLY A 226 -8.35 17.65 -20.16
N GLN A 227 -8.34 18.90 -20.69
CA GLN A 227 -7.43 19.30 -21.75
C GLN A 227 -6.03 19.50 -21.21
N ILE A 228 -5.03 19.13 -22.00
CA ILE A 228 -3.62 19.22 -21.61
C ILE A 228 -3.15 20.67 -21.69
N ILE A 229 -2.74 21.22 -20.55
CA ILE A 229 -2.08 22.54 -20.47
C ILE A 229 -0.57 22.34 -20.70
N ARG A 230 0.03 21.39 -19.98
CA ARG A 230 1.46 21.12 -20.05
C ARG A 230 1.73 19.63 -19.77
N LYS A 231 2.76 19.10 -20.41
CA LYS A 231 3.21 17.73 -20.19
C LYS A 231 4.73 17.68 -20.09
N ARG A 232 5.26 16.95 -19.11
CA ARG A 232 6.69 16.71 -18.93
C ARG A 232 6.98 15.24 -18.66
N VAL A 233 8.14 14.75 -19.13
CA VAL A 233 8.56 13.36 -18.94
C VAL A 233 9.84 13.33 -18.12
N PHE A 234 9.85 12.53 -17.08
CA PHE A 234 10.99 12.29 -16.20
C PHE A 234 11.45 10.84 -16.38
N GLU A 235 12.68 10.67 -16.81
CA GLU A 235 13.31 9.37 -17.02
C GLU A 235 14.23 9.03 -15.83
N GLY A 236 14.31 7.75 -15.46
CA GLY A 236 15.23 7.30 -14.43
C GLY A 236 14.94 7.86 -13.03
N VAL A 237 13.67 8.18 -12.73
CA VAL A 237 13.24 8.68 -11.40
C VAL A 237 13.57 7.63 -10.35
N GLN A 238 14.52 7.93 -9.47
CA GLN A 238 14.96 7.00 -8.43
C GLN A 238 13.87 6.77 -7.41
N VAL A 239 13.63 5.52 -7.04
CA VAL A 239 12.72 5.13 -5.96
C VAL A 239 13.41 4.12 -5.06
N THR A 240 13.31 4.36 -3.76
CA THR A 240 13.84 3.44 -2.74
C THR A 240 12.77 3.26 -1.66
N ARG A 241 12.52 2.03 -1.25
CA ARG A 241 11.56 1.72 -0.17
C ARG A 241 11.86 2.57 1.06
N ASN A 242 10.80 3.09 1.67
CA ASN A 242 10.86 3.95 2.85
C ASN A 242 11.69 5.24 2.63
N ARG A 243 11.67 5.80 1.41
CA ARG A 243 12.29 7.08 1.08
C ARG A 243 11.39 7.93 0.21
N ILE A 244 11.57 9.24 0.31
CA ILE A 244 10.92 10.24 -0.53
C ILE A 244 11.94 10.74 -1.54
N THR A 245 11.59 10.68 -2.82
CA THR A 245 12.34 11.35 -3.89
C THR A 245 11.56 12.58 -4.32
N THR A 246 12.07 13.77 -4.01
CA THR A 246 11.41 15.05 -4.34
C THR A 246 12.05 15.67 -5.57
N TYR A 247 11.23 16.02 -6.55
CA TYR A 247 11.56 16.88 -7.68
C TYR A 247 10.95 18.25 -7.47
N SER A 248 11.76 19.31 -7.49
CA SER A 248 11.33 20.69 -7.27
C SER A 248 11.80 21.58 -8.42
N GLY A 249 10.90 22.31 -9.05
CA GLY A 249 11.24 23.19 -10.16
C GLY A 249 10.01 23.75 -10.89
N PRO A 250 10.23 24.60 -11.92
CA PRO A 250 9.18 25.19 -12.72
C PRO A 250 8.55 24.14 -13.65
N PHE A 251 7.25 24.01 -13.62
CA PHE A 251 6.52 23.08 -14.48
C PHE A 251 5.92 23.73 -15.72
N PHE A 252 5.45 24.97 -15.59
CA PHE A 252 4.76 25.70 -16.64
C PHE A 252 5.67 26.62 -17.44
N GLU A 253 6.75 27.09 -16.85
CA GLU A 253 7.68 27.98 -17.52
C GLU A 253 8.33 27.32 -18.74
N ASP A 254 8.39 28.08 -19.85
CA ASP A 254 9.24 27.75 -20.99
C ASP A 254 10.61 28.38 -20.71
N GLY A 255 11.60 27.59 -20.38
CA GLY A 255 13.00 28.05 -20.42
C GLY A 255 13.36 28.47 -21.84
N ASP A 256 14.37 29.33 -22.01
CA ASP A 256 14.89 29.77 -23.32
C ASP A 256 15.49 28.64 -24.19
N GLY A 257 15.17 27.39 -23.88
CA GLY A 257 15.65 26.16 -24.52
C GLY A 257 14.67 24.99 -24.42
N GLU A 258 15.06 23.87 -25.00
CA GLU A 258 14.35 22.61 -24.82
C GLU A 258 14.32 22.26 -23.32
N TRP A 259 13.12 22.02 -22.77
CA TRP A 259 12.97 21.58 -21.37
C TRP A 259 13.78 20.31 -21.12
N THR A 260 14.58 20.30 -20.07
CA THR A 260 15.34 19.14 -19.65
C THR A 260 14.94 18.73 -18.22
N GLN A 261 15.07 17.46 -17.88
CA GLN A 261 14.83 16.98 -16.53
C GLN A 261 15.73 17.68 -15.48
N THR A 262 16.85 18.24 -15.92
CA THR A 262 17.81 18.96 -15.09
C THR A 262 17.32 20.34 -14.63
N ASP A 263 16.22 20.85 -15.20
CA ASP A 263 15.55 22.07 -14.73
C ASP A 263 14.88 21.86 -13.36
N PHE A 264 14.71 20.59 -12.97
CA PHE A 264 14.25 20.19 -11.64
C PHE A 264 15.44 19.77 -10.76
N SER A 265 15.55 20.35 -9.59
CA SER A 265 16.41 19.81 -8.53
C SER A 265 15.77 18.55 -7.96
N PHE A 266 16.59 17.55 -7.60
CA PHE A 266 16.04 16.37 -6.96
C PHE A 266 16.82 16.04 -5.68
N VAL A 267 16.10 15.56 -4.67
CA VAL A 267 16.63 15.14 -3.36
C VAL A 267 16.01 13.82 -2.97
N ILE A 268 16.82 12.89 -2.44
CA ILE A 268 16.34 11.67 -1.80
C ILE A 268 16.46 11.86 -0.29
N HIS A 269 15.33 11.94 0.38
CA HIS A 269 15.30 12.03 1.84
C HIS A 269 15.57 10.66 2.46
N ALA A 270 16.58 10.60 3.33
CA ALA A 270 17.02 9.36 3.96
C ALA A 270 16.02 8.82 4.98
N ASP A 271 15.36 9.71 5.68
CA ASP A 271 14.39 9.39 6.71
C ASP A 271 13.03 9.95 6.29
N TRP A 272 12.07 9.05 6.13
CA TRP A 272 10.69 9.42 5.95
C TRP A 272 10.04 9.52 7.33
N ASP A 273 10.30 10.61 8.02
CA ASP A 273 9.58 10.94 9.23
C ASP A 273 8.23 11.54 8.83
N GLY A 274 7.14 10.90 9.25
CA GLY A 274 5.78 11.17 8.80
C GLY A 274 5.20 12.55 9.18
N GLU A 275 6.02 13.58 9.30
CA GLU A 275 5.59 14.91 9.75
C GLU A 275 4.98 15.80 8.64
N ASP A 276 5.15 15.45 7.35
CA ASP A 276 4.66 16.28 6.23
C ASP A 276 3.58 15.59 5.38
N PHE A 277 2.63 14.86 6.00
CA PHE A 277 1.48 14.34 5.29
C PHE A 277 0.38 15.38 5.20
N TYR A 278 0.29 16.07 4.08
CA TYR A 278 -0.95 16.71 3.68
C TYR A 278 -1.95 15.64 3.27
N ASN A 279 -2.86 15.30 4.17
CA ASN A 279 -4.03 14.47 3.86
C ASN A 279 -4.92 15.25 2.90
N PHE A 280 -5.12 14.72 1.68
CA PHE A 280 -6.03 15.22 0.67
C PHE A 280 -7.30 14.39 0.62
#